data_d8ac0726ed1599dad986905e20481532
#
_entry.id   d8ac0726ed1599dad986905e20481532
#
_cell.length_a   1.000
_cell.length_b   1.000
_cell.length_c   1.000
_cell.angle_alpha   90.00
_cell.angle_beta   90.00
_cell.angle_gamma   90.00
#
_symmetry.space_group_name_H-M   'P 1'
#
loop_
_entity.id
_entity.type
_entity.pdbx_description
1 polymer ?
#
loop_
_entity_poly.entity_id
_entity_poly.type
_entity_poly.pdbx_seq_one_letter_code
_entity_poly.pdbx_strand_id
1 'polypeptide(L)'
;MAYIYEIRDYTIEPEWFPAYKEWAKLVVPWLKENMDEIDFWIDDGLDCDTGGSDPRQPPHGQPNVCWIIRWSSREERDEKWAEVQANPEFQEIWSKHPNENAYLIWNARFMRSI
;
A
#
# COMPACT_ATOMS: atom_id res chain seq x y z
N MET A 1 -19.13 15.92 -3.71
CA MET A 1 -18.80 14.74 -4.54
C MET A 1 -18.45 13.56 -3.64
N ALA A 2 -18.95 12.39 -3.98
CA ALA A 2 -18.68 11.18 -3.21
C ALA A 2 -17.43 10.49 -3.77
N TYR A 3 -16.36 10.47 -2.99
CA TYR A 3 -15.13 9.80 -3.36
C TYR A 3 -15.14 8.32 -2.95
N ILE A 4 -14.31 7.53 -3.65
CA ILE A 4 -13.95 6.18 -3.23
C ILE A 4 -12.54 6.27 -2.64
N TYR A 5 -12.33 5.61 -1.52
CA TYR A 5 -11.01 5.50 -0.91
C TYR A 5 -10.51 4.07 -1.07
N GLU A 6 -9.40 3.93 -1.74
CA GLU A 6 -8.72 2.64 -1.88
C GLU A 6 -7.72 2.52 -0.74
N ILE A 7 -7.93 1.53 0.13
CA ILE A 7 -7.05 1.28 1.27
C ILE A 7 -6.25 0.03 0.93
N ARG A 8 -4.94 0.19 0.79
CA ARG A 8 -4.04 -0.90 0.45
C ARG A 8 -3.27 -1.30 1.69
N ASP A 9 -3.42 -2.58 2.04
CA ASP A 9 -2.74 -3.17 3.20
C ASP A 9 -1.78 -4.23 2.69
N TYR A 10 -0.52 -4.16 3.12
CA TYR A 10 0.49 -5.15 2.79
C TYR A 10 1.09 -5.73 4.06
N THR A 11 1.33 -7.03 4.04
CA THR A 11 2.13 -7.70 5.06
C THR A 11 3.41 -8.18 4.40
N ILE A 12 4.48 -7.44 4.62
CA ILE A 12 5.80 -7.77 4.09
C ILE A 12 6.49 -8.70 5.09
N GLU A 13 7.16 -9.75 4.59
CA GLU A 13 7.94 -10.64 5.44
C GLU A 13 8.90 -9.84 6.33
N PRO A 14 8.95 -10.12 7.65
CA PRO A 14 9.79 -9.35 8.57
C PRO A 14 11.25 -9.25 8.14
N GLU A 15 11.84 -10.30 7.58
CA GLU A 15 13.23 -10.27 7.13
C GLU A 15 13.47 -9.30 5.96
N TRP A 16 12.44 -9.05 5.14
CA TRP A 16 12.52 -8.16 3.98
C TRP A 16 11.99 -6.75 4.26
N PHE A 17 11.40 -6.54 5.42
CA PHE A 17 10.79 -5.27 5.76
C PHE A 17 11.78 -4.10 5.81
N PRO A 18 12.99 -4.25 6.39
CA PRO A 18 13.97 -3.16 6.36
C PRO A 18 14.35 -2.74 4.93
N ALA A 19 14.55 -3.68 4.02
CA ALA A 19 14.85 -3.39 2.63
C ALA A 19 13.64 -2.73 1.93
N TYR A 20 12.43 -3.19 2.25
CA TYR A 20 11.21 -2.58 1.73
C TYR A 20 11.09 -1.11 2.16
N LYS A 21 11.37 -0.80 3.41
CA LYS A 21 11.33 0.58 3.92
C LYS A 21 12.28 1.50 3.18
N GLU A 22 13.48 1.02 2.85
CA GLU A 22 14.43 1.81 2.07
C GLU A 22 13.91 2.06 0.65
N TRP A 23 13.35 1.03 0.01
CA TRP A 23 12.75 1.19 -1.31
C TRP A 23 11.52 2.12 -1.28
N ALA A 24 10.70 2.07 -0.22
CA ALA A 24 9.54 2.93 -0.06
C ALA A 24 9.91 4.41 -0.11
N LYS A 25 11.09 4.80 0.37
CA LYS A 25 11.59 6.18 0.28
C LYS A 25 11.74 6.64 -1.16
N LEU A 26 11.89 5.73 -2.09
CA LEU A 26 11.97 6.02 -3.52
C LEU A 26 10.59 6.08 -4.16
N VAL A 27 9.73 5.12 -3.88
CA VAL A 27 8.43 5.01 -4.56
C VAL A 27 7.39 5.98 -4.02
N VAL A 28 7.37 6.25 -2.71
CA VAL A 28 6.33 7.07 -2.08
C VAL A 28 6.29 8.50 -2.62
N PRO A 29 7.42 9.22 -2.78
CA PRO A 29 7.37 10.57 -3.37
C PRO A 29 6.79 10.57 -4.78
N TRP A 30 7.13 9.56 -5.58
CA TRP A 30 6.58 9.44 -6.94
C TRP A 30 5.07 9.22 -6.93
N LEU A 31 4.60 8.36 -6.04
CA LEU A 31 3.16 8.09 -5.90
C LEU A 31 2.40 9.36 -5.49
N LYS A 32 2.96 10.14 -4.56
CA LYS A 32 2.36 11.39 -4.11
C LYS A 32 2.23 12.42 -5.23
N GLU A 33 3.20 12.46 -6.13
CA GLU A 33 3.18 13.38 -7.27
C GLU A 33 2.21 12.95 -8.36
N ASN A 34 1.96 11.65 -8.50
CA ASN A 34 1.24 11.08 -9.63
C ASN A 34 -0.16 10.57 -9.32
N MET A 35 -0.52 10.48 -8.05
CA MET A 35 -1.83 10.03 -7.60
C MET A 35 -2.36 10.91 -6.48
N ASP A 36 -3.66 10.87 -6.26
CA ASP A 36 -4.29 11.53 -5.11
C ASP A 36 -4.14 10.66 -3.87
N GLU A 37 -2.89 10.51 -3.43
CA GLU A 37 -2.53 9.73 -2.25
C GLU A 37 -2.80 10.55 -0.99
N ILE A 38 -3.57 9.99 -0.07
CA ILE A 38 -3.88 10.63 1.20
C ILE A 38 -2.66 10.54 2.12
N ASP A 39 -2.12 9.34 2.29
CA ASP A 39 -0.88 9.12 3.02
C ASP A 39 -0.38 7.70 2.81
N PHE A 40 0.85 7.44 3.27
CA PHE A 40 1.49 6.13 3.17
C PHE A 40 2.19 5.86 4.50
N TRP A 41 1.77 4.81 5.21
CA TRP A 41 2.24 4.49 6.55
C TRP A 41 2.97 3.17 6.61
N ILE A 42 3.97 3.12 7.45
CA ILE A 42 4.80 1.95 7.72
C ILE A 42 4.79 1.68 9.21
N ASP A 43 4.68 0.42 9.60
CA ASP A 43 4.76 -0.02 11.00
C ASP A 43 6.05 0.51 11.64
N ASP A 44 5.93 1.12 12.81
CA ASP A 44 7.04 1.71 13.56
C ASP A 44 7.60 0.78 14.65
N GLY A 45 7.11 -0.45 14.71
CA GLY A 45 7.56 -1.45 15.67
C GLY A 45 6.83 -1.46 17.01
N LEU A 46 5.79 -0.64 17.18
CA LEU A 46 4.95 -0.71 18.37
C LEU A 46 4.08 -1.97 18.32
N ASP A 47 3.84 -2.57 19.47
CA ASP A 47 2.93 -3.70 19.57
C ASP A 47 1.51 -3.27 19.18
N CYS A 48 0.82 -4.09 18.40
CA CYS A 48 -0.56 -3.83 18.08
C CYS A 48 -1.47 -4.45 19.15
N ASP A 49 -2.61 -3.80 19.37
CA ASP A 49 -3.67 -4.36 20.19
C ASP A 49 -4.63 -5.14 19.28
N THR A 50 -4.99 -6.34 19.69
CA THR A 50 -5.94 -7.17 18.96
C THR A 50 -7.09 -7.59 19.87
N GLY A 51 -8.25 -7.84 19.28
CA GLY A 51 -9.42 -8.22 20.04
C GLY A 51 -10.52 -8.75 19.12
N GLY A 52 -11.70 -8.95 19.70
CA GLY A 52 -12.81 -9.53 18.97
C GLY A 52 -12.89 -11.04 19.14
N SER A 53 -13.76 -11.68 18.38
CA SER A 53 -13.98 -13.13 18.48
C SER A 53 -12.98 -13.96 17.68
N ASP A 54 -12.20 -13.32 16.77
CA ASP A 54 -11.19 -14.01 15.97
C ASP A 54 -9.98 -13.07 15.78
N PRO A 55 -9.22 -12.82 16.88
CA PRO A 55 -8.09 -11.90 16.82
C PRO A 55 -6.95 -12.47 15.99
N ARG A 56 -6.29 -11.58 15.23
CA ARG A 56 -5.17 -11.93 14.37
C ARG A 56 -3.92 -11.21 14.81
N GLN A 57 -2.80 -11.94 14.90
CA GLN A 57 -1.51 -11.42 15.32
C GLN A 57 -0.53 -11.28 14.15
N PRO A 58 0.43 -10.33 14.21
CA PRO A 58 1.51 -10.29 13.23
C PRO A 58 2.30 -11.61 13.22
N PRO A 59 2.93 -11.98 12.07
CA PRO A 59 2.92 -11.23 10.81
C PRO A 59 1.72 -11.54 9.92
N HIS A 60 0.98 -12.61 10.13
CA HIS A 60 -0.05 -13.05 9.21
C HIS A 60 -1.42 -12.39 9.43
N GLY A 61 -1.60 -11.71 10.53
CA GLY A 61 -2.90 -11.13 10.89
C GLY A 61 -2.96 -9.62 10.82
N GLN A 62 -1.80 -8.95 10.75
CA GLN A 62 -1.74 -7.49 10.76
C GLN A 62 -0.82 -6.99 9.66
N PRO A 63 -1.26 -6.02 8.85
CA PRO A 63 -0.38 -5.40 7.86
C PRO A 63 0.70 -4.56 8.54
N ASN A 64 1.86 -4.46 7.90
CA ASN A 64 2.94 -3.57 8.32
C ASN A 64 3.14 -2.39 7.36
N VAL A 65 2.33 -2.32 6.30
CA VAL A 65 2.26 -1.20 5.36
C VAL A 65 0.79 -0.91 5.09
N CYS A 66 0.41 0.36 5.12
CA CYS A 66 -0.94 0.79 4.77
C CYS A 66 -0.85 2.12 4.04
N TRP A 67 -1.55 2.26 2.92
CA TRP A 67 -1.67 3.55 2.24
C TRP A 67 -3.03 3.71 1.60
N ILE A 68 -3.43 4.94 1.39
CA ILE A 68 -4.78 5.29 0.94
C ILE A 68 -4.71 6.22 -0.24
N ILE A 69 -5.48 5.90 -1.27
CA ILE A 69 -5.62 6.72 -2.48
C ILE A 69 -7.09 7.09 -2.63
N ARG A 70 -7.33 8.34 -3.00
CA ARG A 70 -8.68 8.85 -3.24
C ARG A 70 -8.97 8.88 -4.74
N TRP A 71 -10.17 8.42 -5.13
CA TRP A 71 -10.61 8.35 -6.51
C TRP A 71 -12.01 8.95 -6.66
N SER A 72 -12.30 9.53 -7.81
CA SER A 72 -13.66 9.98 -8.12
C SER A 72 -14.56 8.80 -8.50
N SER A 73 -13.99 7.73 -9.05
CA SER A 73 -14.72 6.53 -9.47
C SER A 73 -13.78 5.34 -9.58
N ARG A 74 -14.36 4.14 -9.65
CA ARG A 74 -13.61 2.91 -9.91
C ARG A 74 -12.98 2.91 -11.29
N GLU A 75 -13.66 3.49 -12.28
CA GLU A 75 -13.16 3.58 -13.66
C GLU A 75 -11.91 4.47 -13.72
N GLU A 76 -11.93 5.63 -13.07
CA GLU A 76 -10.75 6.49 -12.96
C GLU A 76 -9.59 5.74 -12.34
N ARG A 77 -9.85 5.02 -11.26
CA ARG A 77 -8.85 4.20 -10.57
C ARG A 77 -8.21 3.19 -11.51
N ASP A 78 -9.02 2.43 -12.23
CA ASP A 78 -8.52 1.37 -13.11
C ASP A 78 -7.69 1.95 -14.28
N GLU A 79 -8.14 3.06 -14.85
CA GLU A 79 -7.41 3.78 -15.91
C GLU A 79 -6.07 4.31 -15.40
N LYS A 80 -6.08 4.94 -14.22
CA LYS A 80 -4.86 5.52 -13.65
C LYS A 80 -3.84 4.44 -13.29
N TRP A 81 -4.28 3.33 -12.71
CA TRP A 81 -3.37 2.22 -12.41
C TRP A 81 -2.74 1.65 -13.67
N ALA A 82 -3.51 1.53 -14.76
CA ALA A 82 -2.97 1.08 -16.05
C ALA A 82 -1.89 2.04 -16.57
N GLU A 83 -2.13 3.36 -16.46
CA GLU A 83 -1.15 4.38 -16.81
C GLU A 83 0.12 4.29 -15.97
N VAL A 84 -0.04 4.12 -14.66
CA VAL A 84 1.09 4.00 -13.73
C VAL A 84 1.94 2.78 -14.08
N GLN A 85 1.32 1.64 -14.31
CA GLN A 85 2.05 0.43 -14.65
C GLN A 85 2.77 0.52 -15.99
N ALA A 86 2.27 1.33 -16.92
CA ALA A 86 2.89 1.56 -18.21
C ALA A 86 3.93 2.70 -18.18
N ASN A 87 4.01 3.45 -17.10
CA ASN A 87 4.90 4.60 -16.97
C ASN A 87 6.36 4.16 -16.83
N PRO A 88 7.29 4.62 -17.70
CA PRO A 88 8.69 4.21 -17.63
C PRO A 88 9.39 4.57 -16.32
N GLU A 89 9.04 5.73 -15.71
CA GLU A 89 9.60 6.12 -14.42
C GLU A 89 9.20 5.16 -13.32
N PHE A 90 7.91 4.76 -13.31
CA PHE A 90 7.42 3.80 -12.32
C PHE A 90 8.06 2.43 -12.53
N GLN A 91 8.20 2.00 -13.77
CA GLN A 91 8.86 0.73 -14.10
C GLN A 91 10.31 0.71 -13.60
N GLU A 92 11.03 1.82 -13.76
CA GLU A 92 12.39 1.96 -13.24
C GLU A 92 12.42 1.88 -11.71
N ILE A 93 11.50 2.56 -11.03
CA ILE A 93 11.38 2.49 -9.57
C ILE A 93 11.07 1.06 -9.13
N TRP A 94 10.12 0.41 -9.79
CA TRP A 94 9.74 -0.97 -9.47
C TRP A 94 10.89 -1.95 -9.71
N SER A 95 11.73 -1.71 -10.70
CA SER A 95 12.89 -2.57 -10.97
C SER A 95 13.86 -2.64 -9.80
N LYS A 96 13.80 -1.65 -8.88
CA LYS A 96 14.63 -1.59 -7.69
C LYS A 96 13.96 -2.18 -6.45
N HIS A 97 12.76 -2.74 -6.61
CA HIS A 97 12.06 -3.40 -5.50
C HIS A 97 12.88 -4.58 -4.99
N PRO A 98 13.09 -4.69 -3.67
CA PRO A 98 14.01 -5.68 -3.11
C PRO A 98 13.56 -7.13 -3.29
N ASN A 99 12.27 -7.41 -3.19
CA ASN A 99 11.74 -8.77 -3.37
C ASN A 99 10.22 -8.73 -3.51
N GLU A 100 9.73 -8.85 -4.73
CA GLU A 100 8.28 -8.84 -4.99
C GLU A 100 7.56 -10.08 -4.44
N ASN A 101 8.30 -11.11 -4.04
CA ASN A 101 7.74 -12.32 -3.42
C ASN A 101 7.66 -12.20 -1.89
N ALA A 102 8.06 -11.08 -1.32
CA ALA A 102 8.03 -10.86 0.14
C ALA A 102 6.67 -10.42 0.67
N TYR A 103 5.68 -10.22 -0.18
CA TYR A 103 4.32 -9.91 0.25
C TYR A 103 3.63 -11.19 0.70
N LEU A 104 3.53 -11.40 2.02
CA LEU A 104 2.79 -12.54 2.57
C LEU A 104 1.30 -12.41 2.27
N ILE A 105 0.78 -11.20 2.42
CA ILE A 105 -0.62 -10.87 2.16
C ILE A 105 -0.64 -9.46 1.59
N TRP A 106 -1.47 -9.24 0.58
CA TRP A 106 -1.81 -7.89 0.17
C TRP A 106 -3.28 -7.83 -0.20
N ASN A 107 -3.91 -6.69 0.05
CA ASN A 107 -5.28 -6.45 -0.41
C ASN A 107 -5.49 -4.97 -0.68
N ALA A 108 -6.46 -4.70 -1.52
CA ALA A 108 -6.97 -3.36 -1.76
C ALA A 108 -8.47 -3.42 -1.51
N ARG A 109 -8.94 -2.66 -0.55
CA ARG A 109 -10.36 -2.55 -0.22
C ARG A 109 -10.84 -1.15 -0.51
N PHE A 110 -12.12 -1.03 -0.86
CA PHE A 110 -12.71 0.23 -1.31
C PHE A 110 -13.77 0.65 -0.32
N MET A 111 -13.67 1.88 0.18
CA MET A 111 -14.55 2.43 1.19
C MET A 111 -15.12 3.76 0.74
N ARG A 112 -16.27 4.12 1.29
CA ARG A 112 -16.87 5.45 1.10
C ARG A 112 -17.13 6.05 2.47
N SER A 113 -17.08 7.39 2.54
CA SER A 113 -17.52 8.11 3.73
C SER A 113 -19.04 8.00 3.85
N ILE A 114 -19.56 7.79 5.05
CA ILE A 114 -21.00 7.70 5.30
C ILE A 114 -21.65 9.07 5.46
#